data_850f4cf6d618892f1d982e0492cc2fae
#
_entry.id   850f4cf6d618892f1d982e0492cc2fae
#
_cell.length_a   1.000
_cell.length_b   1.000
_cell.length_c   1.000
_cell.angle_alpha   90.00
_cell.angle_beta   90.00
_cell.angle_gamma   90.00
#
_symmetry.space_group_name_H-M   'P 1'
#
loop_
_entity.id
_entity.type
_entity.pdbx_description
1 polymer ?
#
loop_
_entity_poly.entity_id
_entity_poly.type
_entity_poly.pdbx_seq_one_letter_code
_entity_poly.pdbx_strand_id
1 'polypeptide(L)'
;MPNFMKRTWAEVDLDAARHNFTEIKKQAGDSRVMPVVKADACGHGARVLSRLYQNMGADAFAVSNLEEGIQLRRWGLVRPILILGYTPPEEAERLAGEDISQTLFSTAYAKRLSAAAGKAGVQVKVHVKIDSGMGRLGF
;
A
#
# COMPACT_ATOMS: atom_id res chain seq x y z
N MET A 1 -5.57 1.62 -31.43
CA MET A 1 -5.02 0.44 -30.73
C MET A 1 -5.52 -0.81 -31.42
N PRO A 2 -4.67 -1.80 -31.72
CA PRO A 2 -5.15 -3.02 -32.35
C PRO A 2 -6.12 -3.75 -31.44
N ASN A 3 -7.30 -4.03 -31.94
CA ASN A 3 -8.37 -4.74 -31.23
C ASN A 3 -8.02 -6.23 -31.20
N PHE A 4 -7.08 -6.63 -30.35
CA PHE A 4 -6.84 -8.05 -30.12
C PHE A 4 -7.91 -8.56 -29.15
N MET A 5 -8.88 -9.29 -29.67
CA MET A 5 -9.76 -10.11 -28.86
C MET A 5 -8.93 -11.21 -28.18
N LYS A 6 -8.62 -11.03 -26.89
CA LYS A 6 -8.01 -12.09 -26.09
C LYS A 6 -9.05 -13.18 -25.86
N ARG A 7 -8.60 -14.45 -25.79
CA ARG A 7 -9.48 -15.60 -25.50
C ARG A 7 -10.13 -15.52 -24.11
N THR A 8 -9.48 -14.82 -23.18
CA THR A 8 -9.92 -14.69 -21.78
C THR A 8 -9.54 -13.32 -21.30
N TRP A 9 -10.46 -12.66 -20.59
CA TRP A 9 -10.24 -11.40 -19.89
C TRP A 9 -11.03 -11.37 -18.60
N ALA A 10 -10.64 -10.52 -17.66
CA ALA A 10 -11.41 -10.20 -16.49
C ALA A 10 -12.10 -8.84 -16.69
N GLU A 11 -13.38 -8.78 -16.41
CA GLU A 11 -14.13 -7.53 -16.33
C GLU A 11 -14.30 -7.13 -14.87
N VAL A 12 -13.94 -5.89 -14.55
CA VAL A 12 -14.09 -5.33 -13.19
C VAL A 12 -15.16 -4.25 -13.22
N ASP A 13 -16.25 -4.53 -12.54
CA ASP A 13 -17.36 -3.59 -12.37
C ASP A 13 -16.97 -2.53 -11.33
N LEU A 14 -16.75 -1.30 -11.78
CA LEU A 14 -16.38 -0.18 -10.92
C LEU A 14 -17.54 0.34 -10.09
N ASP A 15 -18.77 0.15 -10.49
CA ASP A 15 -19.94 0.54 -9.70
C ASP A 15 -20.15 -0.43 -8.55
N ALA A 16 -19.94 -1.72 -8.77
CA ALA A 16 -19.90 -2.72 -7.71
C ALA A 16 -18.76 -2.43 -6.71
N ALA A 17 -17.56 -2.10 -7.21
CA ALA A 17 -16.42 -1.71 -6.36
C ALA A 17 -16.73 -0.45 -5.52
N ARG A 18 -17.39 0.54 -6.12
CA ARG A 18 -17.86 1.76 -5.45
C ARG A 18 -18.88 1.45 -4.36
N HIS A 19 -19.86 0.64 -4.69
CA HIS A 19 -20.90 0.21 -3.75
C HIS A 19 -20.25 -0.50 -2.54
N ASN A 20 -19.41 -1.49 -2.77
CA ASN A 20 -18.73 -2.25 -1.73
C ASN A 20 -17.89 -1.35 -0.82
N PHE A 21 -17.11 -0.43 -1.39
CA PHE A 21 -16.32 0.51 -0.59
C PHE A 21 -17.19 1.43 0.27
N THR A 22 -18.34 1.88 -0.26
CA THR A 22 -19.31 2.70 0.47
C THR A 22 -19.88 1.93 1.67
N GLU A 23 -20.26 0.67 1.48
CA GLU A 23 -20.79 -0.17 2.57
C GLU A 23 -19.72 -0.46 3.64
N ILE A 24 -18.47 -0.73 3.23
CA ILE A 24 -17.35 -0.89 4.17
C ILE A 24 -17.15 0.39 5.00
N LYS A 25 -17.19 1.58 4.37
CA LYS A 25 -17.04 2.85 5.10
C LYS A 25 -18.18 3.08 6.08
N LYS A 26 -19.41 2.74 5.73
CA LYS A 26 -20.55 2.83 6.67
C LYS A 26 -20.35 1.93 7.89
N GLN A 27 -19.90 0.70 7.68
CA GLN A 27 -19.65 -0.25 8.78
C GLN A 27 -18.45 0.16 9.63
N ALA A 28 -17.44 0.79 9.03
CA ALA A 28 -16.27 1.29 9.75
C ALA A 28 -16.59 2.47 10.68
N GLY A 29 -17.71 3.17 10.47
CA GLY A 29 -18.10 4.33 11.26
C GLY A 29 -17.02 5.42 11.24
N ASP A 30 -16.53 5.81 12.42
CA ASP A 30 -15.47 6.81 12.59
C ASP A 30 -14.06 6.25 12.34
N SER A 31 -13.93 4.94 12.07
CA SER A 31 -12.62 4.33 11.80
C SER A 31 -12.11 4.72 10.42
N ARG A 32 -10.79 4.91 10.33
CA ARG A 32 -10.11 5.13 9.04
C ARG A 32 -10.08 3.85 8.22
N VAL A 33 -10.26 3.97 6.91
CA VAL A 33 -10.25 2.84 5.97
C VAL A 33 -9.02 2.89 5.09
N MET A 34 -8.25 1.80 5.11
CA MET A 34 -7.03 1.61 4.32
C MET A 34 -7.20 0.43 3.35
N PRO A 35 -7.59 0.66 2.08
CA PRO A 35 -7.63 -0.38 1.07
C PRO A 35 -6.26 -1.01 0.83
N VAL A 36 -6.22 -2.34 0.75
CA VAL A 36 -5.02 -3.10 0.39
C VAL A 36 -5.05 -3.37 -1.11
N VAL A 37 -4.16 -2.72 -1.87
CA VAL A 37 -4.13 -2.76 -3.33
C VAL A 37 -2.88 -3.44 -3.90
N LYS A 38 -2.19 -4.22 -3.08
CA LYS A 38 -1.04 -5.04 -3.47
C LYS A 38 -1.38 -6.04 -4.58
N ALA A 39 -0.38 -6.54 -5.30
CA ALA A 39 -0.52 -7.50 -6.39
C ALA A 39 -1.57 -7.04 -7.41
N ASP A 40 -1.43 -5.79 -7.89
CA ASP A 40 -2.36 -5.15 -8.82
C ASP A 40 -3.82 -5.18 -8.32
N ALA A 41 -4.04 -4.86 -7.03
CA ALA A 41 -5.32 -5.00 -6.35
C ALA A 41 -5.89 -6.43 -6.49
N CYS A 42 -5.05 -7.43 -6.25
CA CYS A 42 -5.36 -8.86 -6.45
C CYS A 42 -5.86 -9.17 -7.88
N GLY A 43 -5.28 -8.53 -8.88
CA GLY A 43 -5.65 -8.68 -10.30
C GLY A 43 -6.82 -7.82 -10.77
N HIS A 44 -7.37 -6.96 -9.90
CA HIS A 44 -8.49 -6.07 -10.26
C HIS A 44 -8.05 -4.72 -10.84
N GLY A 45 -6.73 -4.46 -10.94
CA GLY A 45 -6.21 -3.22 -11.49
C GLY A 45 -5.99 -2.12 -10.43
N ALA A 46 -4.82 -2.14 -9.79
CA ALA A 46 -4.48 -1.20 -8.71
C ALA A 46 -4.55 0.27 -9.15
N ARG A 47 -4.17 0.57 -10.41
CA ARG A 47 -4.22 1.94 -10.93
C ARG A 47 -5.63 2.53 -10.91
N VAL A 48 -6.61 1.74 -11.33
CA VAL A 48 -8.00 2.20 -11.43
C VAL A 48 -8.64 2.22 -10.04
N LEU A 49 -8.50 1.13 -9.27
CA LEU A 49 -9.14 1.02 -7.96
C LEU A 49 -8.54 1.98 -6.92
N SER A 50 -7.22 2.20 -6.91
CA SER A 50 -6.64 3.16 -5.97
C SER A 50 -7.14 4.59 -6.22
N ARG A 51 -7.27 4.97 -7.49
CA ARG A 51 -7.83 6.27 -7.87
C ARG A 51 -9.30 6.40 -7.48
N LEU A 52 -10.10 5.35 -7.74
CA LEU A 52 -11.49 5.29 -7.32
C LEU A 52 -11.63 5.47 -5.81
N TYR A 53 -10.94 4.66 -5.02
CA TYR A 53 -11.04 4.69 -3.56
C TYR A 53 -10.46 5.98 -2.97
N GLN A 54 -9.39 6.55 -3.53
CA GLN A 54 -8.90 7.87 -3.13
C GLN A 54 -9.97 8.95 -3.30
N ASN A 55 -10.67 8.97 -4.45
CA ASN A 55 -11.75 9.92 -4.73
C ASN A 55 -12.98 9.70 -3.82
N MET A 56 -13.16 8.49 -3.34
CA MET A 56 -14.21 8.13 -2.37
C MET A 56 -13.80 8.36 -0.91
N GLY A 57 -12.62 8.94 -0.67
CA GLY A 57 -12.16 9.29 0.66
C GLY A 57 -11.53 8.13 1.44
N ALA A 58 -10.80 7.22 0.78
CA ALA A 58 -9.89 6.33 1.48
C ALA A 58 -8.83 7.13 2.24
N ASP A 59 -8.50 6.71 3.47
CA ASP A 59 -7.62 7.46 4.36
C ASP A 59 -6.15 7.17 4.09
N ALA A 60 -5.83 5.95 3.65
CA ALA A 60 -4.49 5.47 3.33
C ALA A 60 -4.59 4.30 2.36
N PHE A 61 -3.46 3.75 1.91
CA PHE A 61 -3.39 2.56 1.08
C PHE A 61 -2.28 1.62 1.58
N ALA A 62 -2.44 0.31 1.36
CA ALA A 62 -1.41 -0.66 1.69
C ALA A 62 -0.99 -1.48 0.48
N VAL A 63 0.32 -1.72 0.39
CA VAL A 63 0.98 -2.47 -0.69
C VAL A 63 1.92 -3.54 -0.12
N SER A 64 2.47 -4.42 -0.95
CA SER A 64 3.39 -5.45 -0.47
C SER A 64 4.85 -5.01 -0.46
N ASN A 65 5.26 -4.13 -1.36
CA ASN A 65 6.66 -3.73 -1.56
C ASN A 65 6.78 -2.26 -1.99
N LEU A 66 8.04 -1.79 -2.07
CA LEU A 66 8.35 -0.41 -2.41
C LEU A 66 7.97 -0.05 -3.85
N GLU A 67 8.18 -0.96 -4.79
CA GLU A 67 7.90 -0.74 -6.20
C GLU A 67 6.41 -0.49 -6.45
N GLU A 68 5.53 -1.26 -5.81
CA GLU A 68 4.08 -1.04 -5.87
C GLU A 68 3.71 0.34 -5.29
N GLY A 69 4.33 0.72 -4.17
CA GLY A 69 4.12 2.03 -3.55
C GLY A 69 4.53 3.19 -4.46
N ILE A 70 5.72 3.11 -5.05
CA ILE A 70 6.23 4.10 -6.02
C ILE A 70 5.32 4.17 -7.25
N GLN A 71 4.84 3.02 -7.71
CA GLN A 71 3.93 2.99 -8.86
C GLN A 71 2.61 3.70 -8.55
N LEU A 72 2.06 3.55 -7.35
CA LEU A 72 0.89 4.30 -6.91
C LEU A 72 1.16 5.81 -6.89
N ARG A 73 2.33 6.25 -6.40
CA ARG A 73 2.74 7.66 -6.45
C ARG A 73 2.79 8.20 -7.88
N ARG A 74 3.41 7.45 -8.80
CA ARG A 74 3.47 7.82 -10.24
C ARG A 74 2.08 7.91 -10.88
N TRP A 75 1.09 7.19 -10.37
CA TRP A 75 -0.31 7.28 -10.82
C TRP A 75 -1.09 8.41 -10.13
N GLY A 76 -0.44 9.23 -9.31
CA GLY A 76 -1.03 10.42 -8.67
C GLY A 76 -1.74 10.12 -7.36
N LEU A 77 -1.41 9.02 -6.67
CA LEU A 77 -1.93 8.76 -5.34
C LEU A 77 -1.21 9.66 -4.32
N VAL A 78 -1.98 10.50 -3.61
CA VAL A 78 -1.44 11.46 -2.62
C VAL A 78 -1.67 11.01 -1.17
N ARG A 79 -2.52 10.00 -0.94
CA ARG A 79 -2.80 9.48 0.40
C ARG A 79 -1.59 8.72 0.96
N PRO A 80 -1.48 8.59 2.30
CA PRO A 80 -0.45 7.76 2.91
C PRO A 80 -0.41 6.34 2.32
N ILE A 81 0.80 5.80 2.13
CA ILE A 81 1.01 4.43 1.65
C ILE A 81 1.81 3.68 2.70
N LEU A 82 1.38 2.47 3.04
CA LEU A 82 2.05 1.56 3.96
C LEU A 82 2.52 0.31 3.21
N ILE A 83 3.80 -0.03 3.31
CA ILE A 83 4.33 -1.32 2.87
C ILE A 83 4.11 -2.35 3.98
N LEU A 84 3.39 -3.43 3.67
CA LEU A 84 3.08 -4.52 4.61
C LEU A 84 4.20 -5.57 4.72
N GLY A 85 5.08 -5.61 3.73
CA GLY A 85 6.19 -6.56 3.61
C GLY A 85 7.54 -5.98 4.01
N TYR A 86 8.59 -6.70 3.60
CA TYR A 86 9.99 -6.31 3.80
C TYR A 86 10.45 -5.35 2.71
N THR A 87 11.22 -4.34 3.09
CA THR A 87 12.02 -3.49 2.20
C THR A 87 13.47 -3.52 2.68
N PRO A 88 14.48 -3.68 1.80
CA PRO A 88 15.87 -3.57 2.20
C PRO A 88 16.14 -2.25 2.92
N PRO A 89 16.85 -2.23 4.06
CA PRO A 89 17.16 -0.99 4.78
C PRO A 89 17.88 0.07 3.92
N GLU A 90 18.62 -0.37 2.93
CA GLU A 90 19.35 0.46 1.96
C GLU A 90 18.41 1.37 1.13
N GLU A 91 17.14 1.04 1.06
CA GLU A 91 16.09 1.82 0.38
C GLU A 91 15.49 2.96 1.25
N ALA A 92 16.08 3.24 2.43
CA ALA A 92 15.56 4.26 3.36
C ALA A 92 15.39 5.63 2.70
N GLU A 93 16.32 6.04 1.84
CA GLU A 93 16.25 7.31 1.11
C GLU A 93 15.06 7.35 0.14
N ARG A 94 14.80 6.25 -0.57
CA ARG A 94 13.64 6.14 -1.48
C ARG A 94 12.31 6.10 -0.72
N LEU A 95 12.25 5.38 0.42
CA LEU A 95 11.07 5.37 1.28
C LEU A 95 10.70 6.79 1.73
N ALA A 96 11.70 7.56 2.18
CA ALA A 96 11.51 8.93 2.64
C ALA A 96 11.14 9.88 1.47
N GLY A 97 11.85 9.79 0.36
CA GLY A 97 11.63 10.64 -0.82
C GLY A 97 10.26 10.47 -1.46
N GLU A 98 9.71 9.26 -1.45
CA GLU A 98 8.39 8.95 -1.98
C GLU A 98 7.27 9.06 -0.92
N ASP A 99 7.62 9.46 0.30
CA ASP A 99 6.69 9.54 1.46
C ASP A 99 5.90 8.23 1.65
N ILE A 100 6.61 7.10 1.70
CA ILE A 100 6.04 5.76 1.89
C ILE A 100 6.42 5.24 3.27
N SER A 101 5.44 4.77 4.04
CA SER A 101 5.64 4.19 5.36
C SER A 101 6.04 2.72 5.28
N GLN A 102 6.98 2.31 6.14
CA GLN A 102 7.47 0.94 6.23
C GLN A 102 6.95 0.23 7.47
N THR A 103 6.55 -1.03 7.34
CA THR A 103 6.23 -1.89 8.48
C THR A 103 7.49 -2.34 9.20
N LEU A 104 7.55 -2.15 10.53
CA LEU A 104 8.55 -2.75 11.41
C LEU A 104 7.99 -4.03 12.02
N PHE A 105 8.71 -5.13 11.85
CA PHE A 105 8.28 -6.47 12.27
C PHE A 105 9.31 -7.19 13.15
N SER A 106 10.46 -6.55 13.43
CA SER A 106 11.45 -7.04 14.37
C SER A 106 12.41 -5.93 14.82
N THR A 107 12.96 -6.06 16.02
CA THR A 107 13.96 -5.13 16.55
C THR A 107 15.21 -5.07 15.68
N ALA A 108 15.66 -6.22 15.16
CA ALA A 108 16.83 -6.27 14.28
C ALA A 108 16.63 -5.47 13.00
N TYR A 109 15.47 -5.62 12.38
CA TYR A 109 15.10 -4.85 11.18
C TYR A 109 14.98 -3.34 11.48
N ALA A 110 14.32 -2.99 12.58
CA ALA A 110 14.17 -1.59 13.00
C ALA A 110 15.52 -0.89 13.19
N LYS A 111 16.48 -1.56 13.86
CA LYS A 111 17.85 -1.03 14.05
C LYS A 111 18.57 -0.81 12.71
N ARG A 112 18.48 -1.76 11.80
CA ARG A 112 19.11 -1.65 10.47
C ARG A 112 18.51 -0.52 9.64
N LEU A 113 17.18 -0.41 9.61
CA LEU A 113 16.50 0.66 8.88
C LEU A 113 16.82 2.03 9.48
N SER A 114 16.84 2.15 10.82
CA SER A 114 17.23 3.38 11.51
C SER A 114 18.66 3.79 11.20
N ALA A 115 19.62 2.85 11.20
CA ALA A 115 20.99 3.14 10.85
C ALA A 115 21.15 3.61 9.40
N ALA A 116 20.44 2.97 8.46
CA ALA A 116 20.45 3.37 7.05
C ALA A 116 19.82 4.77 6.84
N ALA A 117 18.69 5.04 7.47
CA ALA A 117 18.05 6.36 7.43
C ALA A 117 18.94 7.44 8.03
N GLY A 118 19.58 7.19 9.18
CA GLY A 118 20.54 8.11 9.80
C GLY A 118 21.75 8.38 8.91
N LYS A 119 22.30 7.37 8.24
CA LYS A 119 23.40 7.52 7.29
C LYS A 119 23.02 8.36 6.07
N ALA A 120 21.78 8.21 5.59
CA ALA A 120 21.22 9.00 4.48
C ALA A 120 20.72 10.39 4.90
N GLY A 121 20.67 10.70 6.20
CA GLY A 121 20.14 11.97 6.71
C GLY A 121 18.63 12.15 6.52
N VAL A 122 17.87 11.05 6.45
CA VAL A 122 16.42 11.07 6.21
C VAL A 122 15.64 10.47 7.37
N GLN A 123 14.33 10.75 7.40
CA GLN A 123 13.40 10.13 8.33
C GLN A 123 12.41 9.24 7.56
N VAL A 124 12.27 7.99 7.98
CA VAL A 124 11.30 7.04 7.42
C VAL A 124 10.12 6.91 8.37
N LYS A 125 8.92 7.11 7.87
CA LYS A 125 7.67 6.84 8.61
C LYS A 125 7.49 5.33 8.77
N VAL A 126 7.09 4.89 9.96
CA VAL A 126 6.98 3.46 10.24
C VAL A 126 5.69 3.09 10.98
N HIS A 127 5.23 1.84 10.78
CA HIS A 127 4.19 1.21 11.57
C HIS A 127 4.77 -0.03 12.24
N VAL A 128 4.59 -0.16 13.55
CA VAL A 128 4.97 -1.37 14.29
C VAL A 128 3.89 -2.43 14.07
N LYS A 129 4.30 -3.60 13.57
CA LYS A 129 3.41 -4.73 13.32
C LYS A 129 3.52 -5.75 14.43
N ILE A 130 2.39 -6.04 15.07
CA ILE A 130 2.25 -7.09 16.07
C ILE A 130 1.69 -8.35 15.40
N ASP A 131 2.33 -9.50 15.61
CA ASP A 131 1.78 -10.78 15.18
C ASP A 131 0.82 -11.31 16.24
N SER A 132 -0.47 -11.18 15.99
CA SER A 132 -1.53 -11.64 16.88
C SER A 132 -2.01 -13.06 16.56
N GLY A 133 -1.21 -13.85 15.83
CA GLY A 133 -1.50 -15.25 15.54
C GLY A 133 -1.40 -15.67 14.07
N MET A 134 -1.13 -14.76 13.15
CA MET A 134 -0.93 -15.12 11.74
C MET A 134 0.37 -15.91 11.50
N GLY A 135 1.41 -15.70 12.34
CA GLY A 135 2.66 -16.44 12.28
C GLY A 135 3.53 -16.16 11.04
N ARG A 136 3.54 -14.91 10.55
CA ARG A 136 4.32 -14.55 9.35
C ARG A 136 5.35 -13.47 9.59
N LEU A 137 4.95 -12.26 9.88
CA LEU A 137 5.79 -11.11 10.19
C LEU A 137 5.15 -10.31 11.33
N GLY A 138 5.94 -9.91 12.31
CA GLY A 138 5.49 -9.12 13.45
C GLY A 138 6.31 -9.41 14.70
N PHE A 139 6.14 -8.57 15.70
CA PHE A 139 6.65 -8.79 17.05
C PHE A 139 5.76 -9.75 17.82
#